data_c6180896205ced20ca6598011b891d08
#
_entry.id   c6180896205ced20ca6598011b891d08
#
_cell.length_a   1.000
_cell.length_b   1.000
_cell.length_c   1.000
_cell.angle_alpha   90.00
_cell.angle_beta   90.00
_cell.angle_gamma   90.00
#
_symmetry.space_group_name_H-M   'P 1'
#
loop_
_entity.id
_entity.type
_entity.pdbx_description
1 polymer ?
#
loop_
_entity_poly.entity_id
_entity_poly.type
_entity_poly.pdbx_seq_one_letter_code
_entity_poly.pdbx_strand_id
1 'polypeptide(L)'
;MFKNCVRSIRRSSTYKDPEIIAIDNGSAGLNRERYEKIAKETDVLYLYDKKEFNFAAMCNSAAKAAKGNVLIFLNDDTQVISPEWIERMAGHALIPGIGAVGAKLLYPGDDKKIQHCGVSNIGGGPVHRLQGLSDKLSYDRGRNRGVRNVLAVTGACLAITKENFDEFGGFYEGLPVAYNDVDLCMRLHKAGLRNVIRNDVRLIHYESASRGDDKEDEEKKARLRRELIQLYERNPEYAVSDPYEHERLSDESNIFEEAHPFEIKKLEEIKELAGVKDKKAFAPVNEALIIKVDKIGRETGRNSILIDMHVHVHDWDNADYIYYAYLEGNGKKYQLPVKRRYRHDVESIYRAQINTALSGLSVRLASGALKKGEYSLWVEAKSRISRQVLYRKADAVLKVD
;
A
#
# COMPACT_ATOMS: atom_id res chain seq x y z
N MET A 1 22.79 15.27 -10.75
CA MET A 1 22.44 14.05 -10.02
C MET A 1 23.46 12.97 -10.21
N PHE A 2 23.79 12.53 -11.40
CA PHE A 2 24.77 11.49 -11.71
C PHE A 2 26.09 11.60 -10.92
N LYS A 3 26.75 12.77 -10.93
CA LYS A 3 28.03 12.99 -10.18
C LYS A 3 27.86 12.74 -8.67
N ASN A 4 26.74 13.14 -8.09
CA ASN A 4 26.48 12.98 -6.65
C ASN A 4 26.19 11.52 -6.30
N CYS A 5 25.44 10.81 -7.16
CA CYS A 5 25.19 9.40 -7.02
C CYS A 5 26.51 8.61 -7.00
N VAL A 6 27.33 8.72 -8.06
CA VAL A 6 28.63 8.03 -8.15
C VAL A 6 29.54 8.37 -6.97
N ARG A 7 29.61 9.66 -6.59
CA ARG A 7 30.42 10.07 -5.41
C ARG A 7 29.90 9.45 -4.11
N SER A 8 28.57 9.36 -3.95
CA SER A 8 28.01 8.74 -2.76
C SER A 8 28.35 7.24 -2.68
N ILE A 9 28.31 6.54 -3.81
CA ILE A 9 28.74 5.14 -3.91
C ILE A 9 30.21 5.01 -3.48
N ARG A 10 31.12 5.74 -4.14
CA ARG A 10 32.58 5.65 -3.88
C ARG A 10 32.97 6.06 -2.46
N ARG A 11 32.30 7.05 -1.84
CA ARG A 11 32.66 7.61 -0.53
C ARG A 11 31.97 6.91 0.64
N SER A 12 30.71 6.54 0.44
CA SER A 12 29.88 6.07 1.55
C SER A 12 29.78 4.54 1.61
N SER A 13 30.19 3.79 0.56
CA SER A 13 30.14 2.34 0.58
C SER A 13 31.36 1.72 1.24
N THR A 14 31.15 0.65 2.00
CA THR A 14 32.23 -0.18 2.56
C THR A 14 32.84 -1.10 1.51
N TYR A 15 32.06 -1.56 0.53
CA TYR A 15 32.55 -2.32 -0.62
C TYR A 15 33.42 -1.42 -1.52
N LYS A 16 34.70 -1.79 -1.70
CA LYS A 16 35.69 -0.85 -2.26
C LYS A 16 35.72 -0.75 -3.76
N ASP A 17 35.50 -1.83 -4.47
CA ASP A 17 35.71 -1.90 -5.92
C ASP A 17 34.46 -2.36 -6.70
N PRO A 18 33.31 -1.67 -6.60
CA PRO A 18 32.18 -2.00 -7.44
C PRO A 18 32.50 -1.58 -8.89
N GLU A 19 32.23 -2.48 -9.84
CA GLU A 19 32.13 -2.08 -11.24
C GLU A 19 30.91 -1.16 -11.39
N ILE A 20 31.09 0.05 -11.90
CA ILE A 20 29.99 0.98 -12.14
C ILE A 20 29.84 1.20 -13.63
N ILE A 21 28.65 0.95 -14.14
CA ILE A 21 28.29 1.15 -15.55
C ILE A 21 27.18 2.21 -15.58
N ALA A 22 27.41 3.29 -16.34
CA ALA A 22 26.41 4.30 -16.59
C ALA A 22 25.97 4.25 -18.05
N ILE A 23 24.66 4.21 -18.28
CA ILE A 23 24.08 4.27 -19.62
C ILE A 23 23.40 5.63 -19.83
N ASP A 24 23.80 6.32 -20.90
CA ASP A 24 23.25 7.61 -21.30
C ASP A 24 22.36 7.43 -22.53
N ASN A 25 21.11 7.79 -22.40
CA ASN A 25 20.10 7.67 -23.44
C ASN A 25 19.99 8.91 -24.32
N GLY A 26 21.15 9.41 -24.78
CA GLY A 26 21.17 10.43 -25.82
C GLY A 26 21.32 11.88 -25.34
N SER A 27 22.02 12.11 -24.23
CA SER A 27 22.43 13.45 -23.84
C SER A 27 23.21 14.14 -24.99
N ALA A 28 23.00 15.42 -25.17
CA ALA A 28 23.60 16.20 -26.25
C ALA A 28 24.46 17.37 -25.73
N GLY A 29 25.42 17.81 -26.57
CA GLY A 29 26.25 18.98 -26.34
C GLY A 29 27.01 18.92 -25.00
N LEU A 30 27.02 20.03 -24.28
CA LEU A 30 27.76 20.18 -23.02
C LEU A 30 27.36 19.18 -21.93
N ASN A 31 26.10 18.66 -21.94
CA ASN A 31 25.69 17.67 -20.97
C ASN A 31 26.41 16.34 -21.21
N ARG A 32 26.50 15.88 -22.45
CA ARG A 32 27.23 14.66 -22.81
C ARG A 32 28.70 14.76 -22.42
N GLU A 33 29.38 15.84 -22.84
CA GLU A 33 30.79 16.08 -22.49
C GLU A 33 31.01 16.07 -20.97
N ARG A 34 30.08 16.66 -20.24
CA ARG A 34 30.12 16.69 -18.78
C ARG A 34 29.97 15.28 -18.16
N TYR A 35 29.07 14.44 -18.69
CA TYR A 35 28.88 13.07 -18.18
C TYR A 35 30.06 12.18 -18.53
N GLU A 36 30.61 12.26 -19.75
CA GLU A 36 31.83 11.56 -20.16
C GLU A 36 33.01 11.93 -19.26
N LYS A 37 33.17 13.23 -18.98
CA LYS A 37 34.22 13.73 -18.06
C LYS A 37 34.04 13.16 -16.63
N ILE A 38 32.82 13.21 -16.09
CA ILE A 38 32.51 12.64 -14.75
C ILE A 38 32.81 11.14 -14.72
N ALA A 39 32.39 10.40 -15.71
CA ALA A 39 32.62 8.96 -15.81
C ALA A 39 34.12 8.64 -15.80
N LYS A 40 34.89 9.36 -16.58
CA LYS A 40 36.37 9.23 -16.64
C LYS A 40 37.03 9.57 -15.29
N GLU A 41 36.60 10.66 -14.64
CA GLU A 41 37.14 11.10 -13.34
C GLU A 41 36.80 10.14 -12.19
N THR A 42 35.74 9.33 -12.32
CA THR A 42 35.24 8.46 -11.27
C THR A 42 35.34 6.97 -11.58
N ASP A 43 36.07 6.61 -12.63
CA ASP A 43 36.26 5.22 -13.08
C ASP A 43 34.91 4.49 -13.27
N VAL A 44 34.07 5.07 -14.13
CA VAL A 44 32.74 4.53 -14.52
C VAL A 44 32.79 4.16 -16.00
N LEU A 45 32.37 2.94 -16.33
CA LEU A 45 32.16 2.56 -17.72
C LEU A 45 30.94 3.33 -18.26
N TYR A 46 31.18 4.22 -19.19
CA TYR A 46 30.14 5.05 -19.79
C TYR A 46 29.71 4.46 -21.13
N LEU A 47 28.42 4.12 -21.23
CA LEU A 47 27.77 3.63 -22.43
C LEU A 47 26.80 4.68 -22.96
N TYR A 48 26.96 5.05 -24.22
CA TYR A 48 26.09 6.01 -24.92
C TYR A 48 25.20 5.28 -25.93
N ASP A 49 23.87 5.34 -25.75
CA ASP A 49 22.89 4.71 -26.61
C ASP A 49 21.73 5.66 -26.91
N LYS A 50 21.86 6.43 -28.01
CA LYS A 50 20.83 7.38 -28.44
C LYS A 50 19.67 6.69 -29.12
N LYS A 51 18.68 6.32 -28.35
CA LYS A 51 17.41 5.70 -28.78
C LYS A 51 16.22 6.38 -28.12
N GLU A 52 15.01 6.00 -28.53
CA GLU A 52 13.82 6.32 -27.78
C GLU A 52 13.96 5.81 -26.33
N PHE A 53 13.47 6.60 -25.39
CA PHE A 53 13.62 6.28 -23.97
C PHE A 53 12.90 4.96 -23.63
N ASN A 54 13.68 3.99 -23.17
CA ASN A 54 13.21 2.72 -22.69
C ASN A 54 14.12 2.26 -21.55
N PHE A 55 13.64 2.44 -20.30
CA PHE A 55 14.41 2.08 -19.11
C PHE A 55 14.79 0.58 -19.10
N ALA A 56 13.87 -0.30 -19.48
CA ALA A 56 14.13 -1.72 -19.54
C ALA A 56 15.25 -2.07 -20.52
N ALA A 57 15.21 -1.51 -21.74
CA ALA A 57 16.24 -1.74 -22.76
C ALA A 57 17.60 -1.18 -22.33
N MET A 58 17.64 -0.01 -21.70
CA MET A 58 18.85 0.58 -21.15
C MET A 58 19.48 -0.33 -20.10
N CYS A 59 18.69 -0.78 -19.11
CA CYS A 59 19.16 -1.68 -18.06
C CYS A 59 19.65 -3.03 -18.62
N ASN A 60 18.93 -3.60 -19.58
CA ASN A 60 19.34 -4.84 -20.26
C ASN A 60 20.69 -4.66 -21.01
N SER A 61 20.86 -3.52 -21.67
CA SER A 61 22.12 -3.21 -22.37
C SER A 61 23.29 -3.07 -21.39
N ALA A 62 23.09 -2.37 -20.27
CA ALA A 62 24.10 -2.25 -19.23
C ALA A 62 24.44 -3.62 -18.58
N ALA A 63 23.43 -4.46 -18.32
CA ALA A 63 23.62 -5.80 -17.75
C ALA A 63 24.48 -6.72 -18.64
N LYS A 64 24.36 -6.60 -19.97
CA LYS A 64 25.20 -7.35 -20.92
C LYS A 64 26.68 -6.96 -20.83
N ALA A 65 26.98 -5.71 -20.52
CA ALA A 65 28.36 -5.20 -20.36
C ALA A 65 28.96 -5.53 -18.99
N ALA A 66 28.12 -5.85 -17.99
CA ALA A 66 28.54 -6.13 -16.63
C ALA A 66 29.28 -7.46 -16.51
N LYS A 67 30.39 -7.45 -15.75
CA LYS A 67 31.26 -8.61 -15.48
C LYS A 67 30.95 -9.26 -14.11
N GLY A 68 30.29 -8.54 -13.21
CA GLY A 68 29.99 -9.02 -11.87
C GLY A 68 28.93 -10.11 -11.85
N ASN A 69 28.98 -11.00 -10.85
CA ASN A 69 27.99 -12.07 -10.66
C ASN A 69 26.67 -11.57 -10.06
N VAL A 70 26.66 -10.38 -9.50
CA VAL A 70 25.47 -9.69 -8.97
C VAL A 70 25.32 -8.34 -9.65
N LEU A 71 24.16 -8.08 -10.20
CA LEU A 71 23.78 -6.81 -10.80
C LEU A 71 23.02 -5.99 -9.75
N ILE A 72 23.37 -4.71 -9.63
CA ILE A 72 22.59 -3.74 -8.83
C ILE A 72 22.15 -2.63 -9.77
N PHE A 73 20.87 -2.63 -10.14
CA PHE A 73 20.27 -1.51 -10.86
C PHE A 73 20.06 -0.36 -9.89
N LEU A 74 20.48 0.83 -10.28
CA LEU A 74 20.43 2.02 -9.43
C LEU A 74 20.13 3.26 -10.26
N ASN A 75 19.14 4.02 -9.87
CA ASN A 75 18.86 5.32 -10.49
C ASN A 75 19.96 6.33 -10.17
N ASP A 76 20.30 7.19 -11.12
CA ASP A 76 21.38 8.19 -11.02
C ASP A 76 21.03 9.38 -10.11
N ASP A 77 19.78 9.45 -9.64
CA ASP A 77 19.26 10.42 -8.66
C ASP A 77 19.14 9.84 -7.24
N THR A 78 19.92 8.80 -6.94
CA THR A 78 20.00 8.22 -5.59
C THR A 78 21.23 8.69 -4.82
N GLN A 79 21.14 8.59 -3.48
CA GLN A 79 22.25 8.86 -2.57
C GLN A 79 22.32 7.80 -1.48
N VAL A 80 23.51 7.20 -1.32
CA VAL A 80 23.75 6.15 -0.32
C VAL A 80 23.70 6.72 1.11
N ILE A 81 22.95 6.06 2.00
CA ILE A 81 22.93 6.32 3.44
C ILE A 81 23.61 5.18 4.19
N SER A 82 23.24 3.93 3.91
CA SER A 82 23.77 2.76 4.60
C SER A 82 25.10 2.32 3.99
N PRO A 83 26.23 2.37 4.73
CA PRO A 83 27.54 2.08 4.14
C PRO A 83 27.68 0.67 3.57
N GLU A 84 27.07 -0.32 4.20
CA GLU A 84 27.16 -1.75 3.85
C GLU A 84 26.08 -2.19 2.85
N TRP A 85 25.51 -1.25 2.09
CA TRP A 85 24.36 -1.52 1.22
C TRP A 85 24.66 -2.55 0.13
N ILE A 86 25.86 -2.49 -0.49
CA ILE A 86 26.26 -3.42 -1.56
C ILE A 86 26.38 -4.83 -0.99
N GLU A 87 27.16 -4.99 0.08
CA GLU A 87 27.40 -6.29 0.72
C GLU A 87 26.10 -6.92 1.21
N ARG A 88 25.21 -6.13 1.80
CA ARG A 88 23.94 -6.61 2.30
C ARG A 88 23.00 -7.02 1.20
N MET A 89 22.91 -6.25 0.11
CA MET A 89 22.04 -6.57 -1.02
C MET A 89 22.60 -7.72 -1.84
N ALA A 90 23.87 -7.66 -2.22
CA ALA A 90 24.52 -8.70 -3.01
C ALA A 90 24.61 -10.03 -2.24
N GLY A 91 25.01 -9.99 -0.96
CA GLY A 91 25.06 -11.19 -0.11
C GLY A 91 23.68 -11.85 0.03
N HIS A 92 22.60 -11.06 0.07
CA HIS A 92 21.24 -11.63 0.10
C HIS A 92 20.82 -12.21 -1.24
N ALA A 93 21.16 -11.55 -2.35
CA ALA A 93 20.85 -12.03 -3.69
C ALA A 93 21.54 -13.38 -4.02
N LEU A 94 22.70 -13.65 -3.42
CA LEU A 94 23.43 -14.90 -3.57
C LEU A 94 22.86 -16.09 -2.77
N ILE A 95 21.87 -15.86 -1.90
CA ILE A 95 21.21 -16.94 -1.15
C ILE A 95 20.33 -17.76 -2.14
N PRO A 96 20.47 -19.08 -2.18
CA PRO A 96 19.64 -19.92 -3.04
C PRO A 96 18.14 -19.71 -2.82
N GLY A 97 17.39 -19.60 -3.91
CA GLY A 97 15.93 -19.35 -3.87
C GLY A 97 15.55 -17.89 -3.68
N ILE A 98 16.51 -16.96 -3.70
CA ILE A 98 16.25 -15.52 -3.75
C ILE A 98 16.25 -15.05 -5.20
N GLY A 99 15.23 -14.24 -5.55
CA GLY A 99 15.10 -13.56 -6.82
C GLY A 99 15.70 -12.15 -6.75
N ALA A 100 14.85 -11.14 -6.67
CA ALA A 100 15.28 -9.74 -6.55
C ALA A 100 15.38 -9.28 -5.09
N VAL A 101 16.34 -8.41 -4.81
CA VAL A 101 16.54 -7.79 -3.49
C VAL A 101 16.48 -6.26 -3.64
N GLY A 102 15.53 -5.61 -2.95
CA GLY A 102 15.41 -4.14 -2.96
C GLY A 102 15.91 -3.50 -1.68
N ALA A 103 16.30 -2.24 -1.78
CA ALA A 103 16.61 -1.38 -0.65
C ALA A 103 15.43 -0.48 -0.29
N LYS A 104 15.33 -0.06 0.97
CA LYS A 104 14.41 1.01 1.37
C LYS A 104 14.86 2.34 0.77
N LEU A 105 13.93 3.02 0.10
CA LEU A 105 14.17 4.38 -0.40
C LEU A 105 13.40 5.39 0.45
N LEU A 106 14.06 6.51 0.70
CA LEU A 106 13.50 7.64 1.44
C LEU A 106 13.45 8.86 0.53
N TYR A 107 12.42 9.67 0.70
CA TYR A 107 12.38 11.01 0.10
C TYR A 107 13.48 11.90 0.69
N PRO A 108 14.01 12.86 -0.08
CA PRO A 108 14.94 13.86 0.45
C PRO A 108 14.24 14.73 1.51
N GLY A 109 15.03 15.27 2.44
CA GLY A 109 14.56 16.14 3.52
C GLY A 109 14.71 15.51 4.91
N ASP A 110 14.44 16.34 5.93
CA ASP A 110 14.65 15.98 7.35
C ASP A 110 13.55 15.07 7.90
N ASP A 111 12.38 15.03 7.24
CA ASP A 111 11.22 14.23 7.66
C ASP A 111 11.45 12.72 7.53
N LYS A 112 12.43 12.30 6.73
CA LYS A 112 12.71 10.89 6.43
C LYS A 112 11.45 10.12 6.08
N LYS A 113 10.69 10.62 5.10
CA LYS A 113 9.51 9.94 4.60
C LYS A 113 9.89 8.76 3.73
N ILE A 114 9.20 7.65 3.93
CA ILE A 114 9.36 6.43 3.14
C ILE A 114 8.88 6.72 1.71
N GLN A 115 9.69 6.39 0.72
CA GLN A 115 9.30 6.37 -0.68
C GLN A 115 9.00 4.94 -1.13
N HIS A 116 9.86 3.99 -0.75
CA HIS A 116 9.72 2.58 -1.06
C HIS A 116 10.17 1.72 0.13
N CYS A 117 9.37 0.72 0.48
CA CYS A 117 9.71 -0.36 1.39
C CYS A 117 9.07 -1.71 0.98
N GLY A 118 9.02 -1.94 -0.33
CA GLY A 118 8.38 -3.07 -1.00
C GLY A 118 7.15 -2.64 -1.78
N VAL A 119 6.85 -3.39 -2.83
CA VAL A 119 5.64 -3.25 -3.65
C VAL A 119 4.68 -4.36 -3.30
N SER A 120 3.43 -4.00 -3.07
CA SER A 120 2.31 -4.93 -2.98
C SER A 120 1.34 -4.69 -4.13
N ASN A 121 0.66 -5.74 -4.56
CA ASN A 121 -0.38 -5.65 -5.56
C ASN A 121 -1.75 -5.59 -4.87
N ILE A 122 -2.37 -4.43 -4.87
CA ILE A 122 -3.67 -4.19 -4.24
C ILE A 122 -4.67 -3.66 -5.26
N GLY A 123 -5.93 -3.49 -4.90
CA GLY A 123 -7.09 -3.29 -5.80
C GLY A 123 -6.93 -2.35 -6.99
N GLY A 124 -6.00 -1.39 -6.95
CA GLY A 124 -5.69 -0.47 -8.05
C GLY A 124 -4.45 -0.85 -8.88
N GLY A 125 -3.72 -1.88 -8.49
CA GLY A 125 -2.46 -2.28 -9.10
C GLY A 125 -1.26 -2.28 -8.13
N PRO A 126 -0.03 -2.38 -8.63
CA PRO A 126 1.18 -2.33 -7.82
C PRO A 126 1.36 -0.98 -7.13
N VAL A 127 1.54 -1.00 -5.81
CA VAL A 127 1.73 0.21 -5.00
C VAL A 127 2.94 0.08 -4.08
N HIS A 128 3.58 1.21 -3.80
CA HIS A 128 4.62 1.29 -2.78
C HIS A 128 3.96 1.37 -1.41
N ARG A 129 4.13 0.32 -0.59
CA ARG A 129 3.59 0.30 0.78
C ARG A 129 4.24 1.37 1.64
N LEU A 130 3.46 2.00 2.53
CA LEU A 130 3.86 3.04 3.48
C LEU A 130 4.46 4.30 2.84
N GLN A 131 4.29 4.50 1.53
CA GLN A 131 4.78 5.68 0.83
C GLN A 131 4.23 6.96 1.47
N GLY A 132 5.12 7.95 1.69
CA GLY A 132 4.78 9.25 2.29
C GLY A 132 4.76 9.26 3.82
N LEU A 133 4.80 8.10 4.48
CA LEU A 133 4.82 8.02 5.95
C LEU A 133 6.23 8.22 6.51
N SER A 134 6.31 8.67 7.77
CA SER A 134 7.58 8.90 8.45
C SER A 134 8.33 7.62 8.74
N ASP A 135 9.59 7.49 8.31
CA ASP A 135 10.45 6.34 8.69
C ASP A 135 10.91 6.38 10.17
N LYS A 136 10.56 7.42 10.92
CA LYS A 136 10.85 7.48 12.37
C LYS A 136 9.94 6.55 13.17
N LEU A 137 8.75 6.25 12.66
CA LEU A 137 7.77 5.38 13.28
C LEU A 137 7.93 3.92 12.81
N SER A 138 7.40 2.99 13.60
CA SER A 138 7.29 1.58 13.24
C SER A 138 5.85 1.27 12.86
N TYR A 139 5.65 0.57 11.73
CA TYR A 139 4.33 0.26 11.20
C TYR A 139 4.13 -1.26 11.20
N ASP A 140 2.91 -1.67 11.51
CA ASP A 140 2.46 -3.06 11.49
C ASP A 140 3.55 -4.03 11.99
N ARG A 141 3.89 -3.91 13.28
CA ARG A 141 4.89 -4.75 13.97
C ARG A 141 6.30 -4.73 13.35
N GLY A 142 6.68 -3.60 12.76
CA GLY A 142 8.03 -3.39 12.22
C GLY A 142 8.20 -3.77 10.76
N ARG A 143 7.14 -3.85 9.96
CA ARG A 143 7.25 -4.17 8.53
C ARG A 143 8.15 -3.22 7.75
N ASN A 144 8.33 -1.98 8.20
CA ASN A 144 9.29 -1.03 7.63
C ASN A 144 10.69 -1.12 8.23
N ARG A 145 10.99 -2.08 9.11
CA ARG A 145 12.30 -2.18 9.81
C ARG A 145 13.10 -3.40 9.39
N GLY A 146 12.45 -4.54 9.31
CA GLY A 146 13.09 -5.82 9.06
C GLY A 146 13.24 -6.17 7.58
N VAL A 147 13.93 -7.26 7.35
CA VAL A 147 14.01 -7.93 6.05
C VAL A 147 12.76 -8.79 5.87
N ARG A 148 12.10 -8.70 4.72
CA ARG A 148 10.89 -9.49 4.46
C ARG A 148 10.69 -9.82 2.98
N ASN A 149 9.94 -10.87 2.71
CA ASN A 149 9.49 -11.19 1.36
C ASN A 149 8.42 -10.19 0.92
N VAL A 150 8.43 -9.84 -0.35
CA VAL A 150 7.47 -8.95 -1.01
C VAL A 150 7.21 -9.44 -2.42
N LEU A 151 6.09 -9.02 -3.02
CA LEU A 151 5.82 -9.36 -4.41
C LEU A 151 6.86 -8.75 -5.34
N ALA A 152 7.16 -7.46 -5.15
CA ALA A 152 8.16 -6.79 -5.98
C ALA A 152 8.95 -5.72 -5.22
N VAL A 153 10.05 -5.32 -5.81
CA VAL A 153 10.92 -4.22 -5.40
C VAL A 153 11.18 -3.31 -6.59
N THR A 154 11.47 -2.02 -6.33
CA THR A 154 11.66 -1.05 -7.40
C THR A 154 13.03 -1.12 -8.07
N GLY A 155 13.05 -0.95 -9.37
CA GLY A 155 14.27 -0.83 -10.18
C GLY A 155 15.14 0.37 -9.83
N ALA A 156 14.62 1.32 -9.04
CA ALA A 156 15.42 2.44 -8.55
C ALA A 156 16.59 2.00 -7.63
N CYS A 157 16.47 0.84 -6.95
CA CYS A 157 17.58 0.15 -6.28
C CYS A 157 17.23 -1.34 -6.12
N LEU A 158 17.66 -2.16 -7.08
CA LEU A 158 17.35 -3.58 -7.17
C LEU A 158 18.62 -4.40 -7.41
N ALA A 159 18.91 -5.37 -6.56
CA ALA A 159 19.98 -6.35 -6.75
C ALA A 159 19.40 -7.71 -7.17
N ILE A 160 20.10 -8.38 -8.05
CA ILE A 160 19.76 -9.72 -8.57
C ILE A 160 21.05 -10.41 -9.03
N THR A 161 21.15 -11.74 -8.93
CA THR A 161 22.26 -12.44 -9.55
C THR A 161 22.17 -12.30 -11.07
N LYS A 162 23.34 -12.19 -11.73
CA LYS A 162 23.38 -12.12 -13.19
C LYS A 162 22.76 -13.36 -13.82
N GLU A 163 22.96 -14.52 -13.20
CA GLU A 163 22.37 -15.79 -13.61
C GLU A 163 20.84 -15.70 -13.66
N ASN A 164 20.18 -15.32 -12.56
CA ASN A 164 18.73 -15.14 -12.53
C ASN A 164 18.26 -14.08 -13.53
N PHE A 165 18.99 -12.97 -13.64
CA PHE A 165 18.61 -11.91 -14.58
C PHE A 165 18.62 -12.40 -16.02
N ASP A 166 19.65 -13.14 -16.41
CA ASP A 166 19.81 -13.69 -17.77
C ASP A 166 18.81 -14.83 -18.02
N GLU A 167 18.63 -15.76 -17.06
CA GLU A 167 17.70 -16.89 -17.15
C GLU A 167 16.25 -16.43 -17.36
N PHE A 168 15.84 -15.40 -16.61
CA PHE A 168 14.48 -14.86 -16.71
C PHE A 168 14.33 -13.77 -17.78
N GLY A 169 15.35 -13.55 -18.63
CA GLY A 169 15.29 -12.69 -19.82
C GLY A 169 15.32 -11.19 -19.50
N GLY A 170 15.81 -10.80 -18.34
CA GLY A 170 15.97 -9.41 -17.95
C GLY A 170 14.66 -8.64 -17.77
N PHE A 171 14.72 -7.32 -17.88
CA PHE A 171 13.53 -6.48 -17.92
C PHE A 171 12.80 -6.62 -19.26
N TYR A 172 11.47 -6.68 -19.22
CA TYR A 172 10.68 -6.74 -20.44
C TYR A 172 10.61 -5.38 -21.13
N GLU A 173 11.19 -5.26 -22.33
CA GLU A 173 11.32 -4.00 -23.05
C GLU A 173 10.00 -3.42 -23.57
N GLY A 174 8.92 -4.23 -23.59
CA GLY A 174 7.57 -3.75 -23.87
C GLY A 174 6.96 -2.92 -22.74
N LEU A 175 7.60 -2.85 -21.57
CA LEU A 175 7.28 -1.95 -20.45
C LEU A 175 8.40 -0.90 -20.33
N PRO A 176 8.39 0.13 -21.19
CA PRO A 176 9.54 1.02 -21.33
C PRO A 176 9.78 1.93 -20.13
N VAL A 177 8.75 2.21 -19.31
CA VAL A 177 8.84 3.23 -18.24
C VAL A 177 8.42 2.69 -16.89
N ALA A 178 7.22 2.10 -16.78
CA ALA A 178 6.66 1.63 -15.53
C ALA A 178 6.55 0.10 -15.51
N TYR A 179 6.47 -0.46 -14.30
CA TYR A 179 6.18 -1.88 -14.04
C TYR A 179 7.17 -2.90 -14.63
N ASN A 180 8.26 -2.51 -15.27
CA ASN A 180 9.27 -3.45 -15.77
C ASN A 180 9.96 -4.21 -14.63
N ASP A 181 10.22 -3.57 -13.52
CA ASP A 181 10.72 -4.13 -12.27
C ASP A 181 9.70 -5.07 -11.60
N VAL A 182 8.43 -4.68 -11.60
CA VAL A 182 7.32 -5.50 -11.08
C VAL A 182 7.13 -6.76 -11.94
N ASP A 183 7.14 -6.63 -13.28
CA ASP A 183 7.06 -7.76 -14.19
C ASP A 183 8.21 -8.77 -13.96
N LEU A 184 9.45 -8.29 -13.83
CA LEU A 184 10.58 -9.15 -13.52
C LEU A 184 10.37 -9.87 -12.19
N CYS A 185 9.99 -9.15 -11.14
CA CYS A 185 9.74 -9.72 -9.81
C CYS A 185 8.60 -10.75 -9.82
N MET A 186 7.51 -10.52 -10.57
CA MET A 186 6.42 -11.48 -10.73
C MET A 186 6.89 -12.76 -11.43
N ARG A 187 7.70 -12.65 -12.48
CA ARG A 187 8.27 -13.82 -13.19
C ARG A 187 9.20 -14.62 -12.27
N LEU A 188 10.05 -13.97 -11.50
CA LEU A 188 10.90 -14.63 -10.50
C LEU A 188 10.05 -15.36 -9.44
N HIS A 189 9.01 -14.72 -8.92
CA HIS A 189 8.11 -15.33 -7.94
C HIS A 189 7.36 -16.54 -8.53
N LYS A 190 6.87 -16.45 -9.76
CA LYS A 190 6.21 -17.55 -10.47
C LYS A 190 7.11 -18.77 -10.64
N ALA A 191 8.40 -18.55 -10.78
CA ALA A 191 9.40 -19.60 -10.83
C ALA A 191 9.79 -20.17 -9.45
N GLY A 192 9.15 -19.72 -8.36
CA GLY A 192 9.40 -20.18 -7.00
C GLY A 192 10.50 -19.42 -6.26
N LEU A 193 11.07 -18.37 -6.85
CA LEU A 193 12.03 -17.50 -6.17
C LEU A 193 11.32 -16.47 -5.30
N ARG A 194 12.00 -15.98 -4.26
CA ARG A 194 11.47 -14.98 -3.32
C ARG A 194 12.10 -13.62 -3.57
N ASN A 195 11.29 -12.60 -3.78
CA ASN A 195 11.77 -11.23 -3.81
C ASN A 195 11.78 -10.67 -2.38
N VAL A 196 12.79 -9.90 -2.04
CA VAL A 196 13.07 -9.47 -0.68
C VAL A 196 13.30 -7.97 -0.60
N ILE A 197 12.67 -7.31 0.34
CA ILE A 197 13.00 -5.92 0.72
C ILE A 197 13.92 -5.91 1.94
N ARG A 198 15.04 -5.21 1.84
CA ARG A 198 16.01 -4.95 2.91
C ARG A 198 15.75 -3.57 3.50
N ASN A 199 14.83 -3.47 4.45
CA ASN A 199 14.50 -2.20 5.10
C ASN A 199 15.62 -1.66 6.01
N ASP A 200 16.62 -2.48 6.31
CA ASP A 200 17.85 -2.10 7.02
C ASP A 200 18.89 -1.45 6.08
N VAL A 201 18.72 -1.54 4.77
CA VAL A 201 19.50 -0.82 3.75
C VAL A 201 18.71 0.39 3.28
N ARG A 202 19.27 1.59 3.41
CA ARG A 202 18.58 2.85 3.12
C ARG A 202 19.36 3.73 2.15
N LEU A 203 18.66 4.27 1.17
CA LEU A 203 19.14 5.30 0.25
C LEU A 203 18.13 6.44 0.21
N ILE A 204 18.57 7.65 -0.15
CA ILE A 204 17.70 8.74 -0.57
C ILE A 204 17.49 8.62 -2.07
N HIS A 205 16.27 8.85 -2.55
CA HIS A 205 15.94 8.91 -3.98
C HIS A 205 15.21 10.23 -4.28
N TYR A 206 15.83 11.04 -5.14
CA TYR A 206 15.37 12.40 -5.46
C TYR A 206 14.33 12.42 -6.58
N GLU A 207 13.42 11.44 -6.57
CA GLU A 207 12.40 11.20 -7.60
C GLU A 207 11.84 12.48 -8.24
N SER A 208 11.50 12.39 -9.52
CA SER A 208 10.86 13.46 -10.32
C SER A 208 11.72 14.69 -10.63
N ALA A 209 12.99 14.69 -10.29
CA ALA A 209 13.85 15.82 -10.60
C ALA A 209 14.06 16.04 -12.10
N SER A 210 13.83 15.02 -12.93
CA SER A 210 14.01 15.06 -14.39
C SER A 210 12.73 14.84 -15.22
N ARG A 211 11.67 14.23 -14.67
CA ARG A 211 10.47 13.84 -15.42
C ARG A 211 9.18 14.60 -15.08
N GLY A 212 9.13 15.33 -13.96
CA GLY A 212 7.90 15.94 -13.46
C GLY A 212 6.91 14.90 -12.89
N ASP A 213 5.78 15.33 -12.33
CA ASP A 213 4.74 14.46 -11.80
C ASP A 213 3.93 13.82 -12.94
N ASP A 214 3.88 12.49 -12.98
CA ASP A 214 3.11 11.73 -13.99
C ASP A 214 1.58 11.90 -13.83
N LYS A 215 1.13 12.48 -12.70
CA LYS A 215 -0.30 12.63 -12.40
C LYS A 215 -0.97 13.82 -13.08
N GLU A 216 -0.22 14.74 -13.66
CA GLU A 216 -0.76 15.96 -14.29
C GLU A 216 -0.87 15.88 -15.81
N ASP A 217 -0.30 14.85 -16.45
CA ASP A 217 -0.21 14.70 -17.90
C ASP A 217 -1.06 13.52 -18.39
N GLU A 218 -2.06 13.79 -19.22
CA GLU A 218 -2.99 12.79 -19.74
C GLU A 218 -2.31 11.73 -20.64
N GLU A 219 -1.25 12.10 -21.38
CA GLU A 219 -0.50 11.12 -22.18
C GLU A 219 0.27 10.16 -21.29
N LYS A 220 0.88 10.67 -20.24
CA LYS A 220 1.58 9.85 -19.23
C LYS A 220 0.62 8.93 -18.49
N LYS A 221 -0.57 9.41 -18.11
CA LYS A 221 -1.63 8.56 -17.53
C LYS A 221 -2.09 7.47 -18.49
N ALA A 222 -2.30 7.80 -19.76
CA ALA A 222 -2.69 6.84 -20.77
C ALA A 222 -1.61 5.78 -21.00
N ARG A 223 -0.33 6.17 -21.01
CA ARG A 223 0.81 5.24 -21.06
C ARG A 223 0.83 4.34 -19.84
N LEU A 224 0.77 4.90 -18.64
CA LEU A 224 0.78 4.13 -17.38
C LEU A 224 -0.34 3.08 -17.35
N ARG A 225 -1.54 3.45 -17.83
CA ARG A 225 -2.68 2.52 -17.94
C ARG A 225 -2.41 1.41 -18.95
N ARG A 226 -1.82 1.70 -20.11
CA ARG A 226 -1.43 0.68 -21.10
C ARG A 226 -0.40 -0.28 -20.55
N GLU A 227 0.64 0.24 -19.87
CA GLU A 227 1.68 -0.59 -19.26
C GLU A 227 1.11 -1.46 -18.12
N LEU A 228 0.15 -0.96 -17.33
CA LEU A 228 -0.55 -1.75 -16.32
C LEU A 228 -1.36 -2.91 -16.92
N ILE A 229 -2.10 -2.64 -17.99
CA ILE A 229 -2.85 -3.69 -18.71
C ILE A 229 -1.87 -4.76 -19.22
N GLN A 230 -0.78 -4.34 -19.85
CA GLN A 230 0.24 -5.25 -20.37
C GLN A 230 0.93 -6.06 -19.26
N LEU A 231 1.16 -5.47 -18.08
CA LEU A 231 1.67 -6.18 -16.91
C LEU A 231 0.78 -7.39 -16.57
N TYR A 232 -0.54 -7.19 -16.48
CA TYR A 232 -1.48 -8.25 -16.11
C TYR A 232 -1.82 -9.20 -17.25
N GLU A 233 -1.73 -8.80 -18.49
CA GLU A 233 -1.79 -9.73 -19.63
C GLU A 233 -0.64 -10.75 -19.59
N ARG A 234 0.53 -10.33 -19.11
CA ARG A 234 1.70 -11.18 -18.94
C ARG A 234 1.68 -11.99 -17.64
N ASN A 235 1.05 -11.46 -16.60
CA ASN A 235 1.05 -12.01 -15.25
C ASN A 235 -0.39 -12.06 -14.69
N PRO A 236 -1.32 -12.78 -15.34
CA PRO A 236 -2.75 -12.73 -15.00
C PRO A 236 -3.05 -13.28 -13.60
N GLU A 237 -2.25 -14.16 -13.05
CA GLU A 237 -2.40 -14.73 -11.71
C GLU A 237 -2.28 -13.69 -10.59
N TYR A 238 -1.62 -12.56 -10.85
CA TYR A 238 -1.48 -11.46 -9.88
C TYR A 238 -2.53 -10.37 -10.03
N ALA A 239 -3.42 -10.45 -11.01
CA ALA A 239 -4.43 -9.42 -11.25
C ALA A 239 -5.41 -9.24 -10.09
N VAL A 240 -5.58 -10.25 -9.25
CA VAL A 240 -6.60 -10.29 -8.18
C VAL A 240 -6.04 -10.51 -6.77
N SER A 241 -4.76 -10.84 -6.63
CA SER A 241 -4.18 -11.13 -5.31
C SER A 241 -2.69 -10.88 -5.25
N ASP A 242 -2.20 -10.59 -4.06
CA ASP A 242 -0.78 -10.54 -3.71
C ASP A 242 -0.46 -11.71 -2.76
N PRO A 243 0.51 -12.58 -3.08
CA PRO A 243 0.81 -13.75 -2.26
C PRO A 243 1.39 -13.41 -0.87
N TYR A 244 1.85 -12.18 -0.65
CA TYR A 244 2.41 -11.71 0.62
C TYR A 244 1.48 -10.82 1.42
N GLU A 245 0.28 -10.55 0.90
CA GLU A 245 -0.74 -9.77 1.60
C GLU A 245 -1.86 -10.69 2.09
N HIS A 246 -2.25 -10.48 3.34
CA HIS A 246 -3.33 -11.26 3.92
C HIS A 246 -4.68 -10.72 3.43
N GLU A 247 -5.63 -11.59 3.10
CA GLU A 247 -6.98 -11.25 2.63
C GLU A 247 -7.78 -10.30 3.55
N ARG A 248 -7.35 -10.18 4.81
CA ARG A 248 -7.93 -9.25 5.79
C ARG A 248 -7.26 -7.89 5.82
N LEU A 249 -6.27 -7.64 4.98
CA LEU A 249 -5.70 -6.31 4.80
C LEU A 249 -6.48 -5.55 3.72
N SER A 250 -6.60 -4.25 3.91
CA SER A 250 -7.24 -3.37 2.92
C SER A 250 -6.42 -3.33 1.63
N ASP A 251 -7.09 -3.46 0.51
CA ASP A 251 -6.57 -3.27 -0.84
C ASP A 251 -6.85 -1.87 -1.40
N GLU A 252 -7.47 -0.98 -0.61
CA GLU A 252 -7.73 0.42 -0.96
C GLU A 252 -6.66 1.39 -0.44
N SER A 253 -5.80 0.93 0.48
CA SER A 253 -4.83 1.78 1.18
C SER A 253 -3.40 1.26 1.02
N ASN A 254 -2.42 2.16 0.92
CA ASN A 254 -1.00 1.81 0.87
C ASN A 254 -0.39 1.55 2.26
N ILE A 255 -1.17 1.66 3.34
CA ILE A 255 -0.80 1.25 4.69
C ILE A 255 -1.41 -0.12 5.03
N PHE A 256 -0.81 -0.83 6.00
CA PHE A 256 -1.27 -2.16 6.41
C PHE A 256 -2.46 -2.04 7.37
N GLU A 257 -3.58 -1.57 6.86
CA GLU A 257 -4.85 -1.53 7.59
C GLU A 257 -5.60 -2.85 7.44
N GLU A 258 -6.40 -3.19 8.44
CA GLU A 258 -7.35 -4.29 8.27
C GLU A 258 -8.35 -3.92 7.17
N ALA A 259 -8.64 -4.89 6.30
CA ALA A 259 -9.70 -4.73 5.31
C ALA A 259 -10.97 -4.31 6.02
N HIS A 260 -11.56 -3.23 5.57
CA HIS A 260 -12.89 -2.87 6.04
C HIS A 260 -13.81 -4.04 5.69
N PRO A 261 -14.47 -4.67 6.66
CA PRO A 261 -15.42 -5.75 6.37
C PRO A 261 -16.59 -5.29 5.49
N PHE A 262 -16.48 -4.14 4.87
CA PHE A 262 -17.50 -3.38 4.16
C PHE A 262 -17.36 -3.26 2.65
N GLU A 263 -16.36 -3.83 2.05
CA GLU A 263 -16.54 -4.27 0.68
C GLU A 263 -17.53 -5.44 0.63
N ILE A 264 -18.66 -5.29 1.35
CA ILE A 264 -19.71 -6.28 1.32
C ILE A 264 -20.40 -6.17 -0.03
N LYS A 265 -19.89 -6.96 -0.97
CA LYS A 265 -20.63 -7.34 -2.17
C LYS A 265 -21.90 -8.14 -1.81
N LYS A 266 -21.98 -8.66 -0.59
CA LYS A 266 -23.07 -9.52 -0.11
C LYS A 266 -24.04 -8.72 0.75
N LEU A 267 -25.32 -8.75 0.36
CA LEU A 267 -26.39 -8.21 1.18
C LEU A 267 -26.53 -9.06 2.45
N GLU A 268 -26.66 -8.39 3.59
CA GLU A 268 -26.84 -9.06 4.88
C GLU A 268 -28.33 -9.29 5.16
N GLU A 269 -28.65 -10.41 5.80
CA GLU A 269 -30.00 -10.70 6.27
C GLU A 269 -30.21 -10.11 7.66
N ILE A 270 -31.35 -9.45 7.85
CA ILE A 270 -31.77 -8.95 9.17
C ILE A 270 -32.49 -10.05 9.93
N LYS A 271 -32.26 -10.08 11.22
CA LYS A 271 -32.94 -11.00 12.13
C LYS A 271 -34.06 -10.27 12.86
N GLU A 272 -35.31 -10.67 12.60
CA GLU A 272 -36.44 -10.23 13.42
C GLU A 272 -36.31 -10.87 14.83
N LEU A 273 -36.34 -10.02 15.85
CA LEU A 273 -36.33 -10.49 17.24
C LEU A 273 -37.75 -10.91 17.61
N ALA A 274 -38.03 -12.21 17.52
CA ALA A 274 -39.30 -12.74 17.93
C ALA A 274 -39.47 -12.60 19.46
N GLY A 275 -40.60 -12.02 19.89
CA GLY A 275 -41.08 -12.15 21.26
C GLY A 275 -40.31 -11.40 22.35
N VAL A 276 -39.66 -10.32 22.07
CA VAL A 276 -39.24 -9.38 23.12
C VAL A 276 -40.47 -8.67 23.64
N LYS A 277 -41.27 -9.37 24.47
CA LYS A 277 -42.23 -8.72 25.33
C LYS A 277 -41.51 -7.66 26.13
N ASP A 278 -42.02 -6.45 26.12
CA ASP A 278 -41.63 -5.19 26.74
C ASP A 278 -40.97 -5.21 28.12
N LYS A 279 -39.94 -6.00 28.38
CA LYS A 279 -39.29 -6.02 29.70
C LYS A 279 -37.88 -5.45 29.75
N LYS A 280 -37.36 -4.94 28.65
CA LYS A 280 -36.26 -3.97 28.70
C LYS A 280 -36.62 -2.79 27.79
N ALA A 281 -37.45 -1.90 28.32
CA ALA A 281 -37.28 -0.51 27.92
C ALA A 281 -35.77 -0.26 27.93
N PHE A 282 -35.18 0.20 26.80
CA PHE A 282 -33.79 0.55 26.79
C PHE A 282 -33.55 1.42 28.03
N ALA A 283 -32.65 0.97 28.92
CA ALA A 283 -32.32 1.71 30.13
C ALA A 283 -31.95 3.15 29.78
N PRO A 284 -31.99 4.08 30.72
CA PRO A 284 -31.94 5.52 30.42
C PRO A 284 -30.80 5.85 29.43
N VAL A 285 -31.10 6.74 28.51
CA VAL A 285 -30.17 7.29 27.52
C VAL A 285 -28.85 7.59 28.20
N ASN A 286 -27.81 6.88 27.85
CA ASN A 286 -26.50 7.12 28.43
C ASN A 286 -25.74 8.10 27.51
N GLU A 287 -25.52 9.30 28.00
CA GLU A 287 -24.83 10.38 27.26
C GLU A 287 -23.37 10.01 26.92
N ALA A 288 -22.75 9.08 27.66
CA ALA A 288 -21.40 8.62 27.36
C ALA A 288 -21.32 7.80 26.04
N LEU A 289 -22.42 7.18 25.60
CA LEU A 289 -22.47 6.48 24.33
C LEU A 289 -22.71 7.46 23.19
N ILE A 290 -21.68 7.83 22.46
CA ILE A 290 -21.72 8.75 21.33
C ILE A 290 -22.10 7.97 20.07
N ILE A 291 -23.13 8.44 19.36
CA ILE A 291 -23.56 7.88 18.07
C ILE A 291 -23.66 9.03 17.09
N LYS A 292 -22.97 8.90 15.96
CA LYS A 292 -23.13 9.82 14.83
C LYS A 292 -23.37 9.01 13.55
N VAL A 293 -24.52 9.23 12.95
CA VAL A 293 -24.91 8.56 11.71
C VAL A 293 -24.39 9.36 10.52
N ASP A 294 -23.52 8.75 9.73
CA ASP A 294 -22.95 9.37 8.55
C ASP A 294 -23.86 9.19 7.34
N LYS A 295 -24.49 8.01 7.23
CA LYS A 295 -25.43 7.68 6.17
C LYS A 295 -26.51 6.72 6.65
N ILE A 296 -27.76 6.98 6.29
CA ILE A 296 -28.88 6.09 6.52
C ILE A 296 -29.92 6.26 5.41
N GLY A 297 -30.17 5.21 4.65
CA GLY A 297 -31.14 5.24 3.56
C GLY A 297 -30.76 4.40 2.36
N ARG A 298 -31.53 4.55 1.26
CA ARG A 298 -31.26 3.84 0.00
C ARG A 298 -29.98 4.33 -0.68
N GLU A 299 -29.26 3.40 -1.29
CA GLU A 299 -28.09 3.71 -2.10
C GLU A 299 -28.52 4.03 -3.53
N THR A 300 -28.04 5.16 -4.06
CA THR A 300 -28.30 5.56 -5.45
C THR A 300 -27.67 4.53 -6.40
N GLY A 301 -28.48 4.01 -7.34
CA GLY A 301 -28.02 3.03 -8.33
C GLY A 301 -27.87 1.60 -7.80
N ARG A 302 -28.25 1.31 -6.54
CA ARG A 302 -28.24 -0.02 -5.94
C ARG A 302 -29.58 -0.36 -5.30
N ASN A 303 -29.96 -1.63 -5.37
CA ASN A 303 -31.18 -2.12 -4.70
C ASN A 303 -30.87 -2.47 -3.22
N SER A 304 -30.31 -1.51 -2.49
CA SER A 304 -29.85 -1.69 -1.11
C SER A 304 -30.09 -0.47 -0.23
N ILE A 305 -30.16 -0.71 1.07
CA ILE A 305 -30.19 0.28 2.14
C ILE A 305 -28.83 0.21 2.84
N LEU A 306 -28.16 1.34 2.97
CA LEU A 306 -26.91 1.48 3.75
C LEU A 306 -27.21 2.24 5.03
N ILE A 307 -26.72 1.70 6.15
CA ILE A 307 -26.63 2.39 7.44
C ILE A 307 -25.16 2.44 7.81
N ASP A 308 -24.60 3.61 7.91
CA ASP A 308 -23.19 3.86 8.24
C ASP A 308 -23.08 4.90 9.34
N MET A 309 -22.30 4.59 10.39
CA MET A 309 -22.19 5.42 11.57
C MET A 309 -20.86 5.20 12.27
N HIS A 310 -20.49 6.13 13.14
CA HIS A 310 -19.48 5.83 14.15
C HIS A 310 -20.08 5.89 15.56
N VAL A 311 -19.57 5.01 16.41
CA VAL A 311 -20.05 4.81 17.77
C VAL A 311 -18.86 4.61 18.70
N HIS A 312 -18.79 5.37 19.77
CA HIS A 312 -17.78 5.18 20.81
C HIS A 312 -18.34 5.54 22.19
N VAL A 313 -17.71 5.02 23.22
CA VAL A 313 -18.02 5.39 24.59
C VAL A 313 -17.03 6.43 25.07
N HIS A 314 -17.52 7.61 25.45
CA HIS A 314 -16.70 8.72 25.90
C HIS A 314 -15.94 8.35 27.18
N ASP A 315 -14.67 8.72 27.26
CA ASP A 315 -13.76 8.44 28.38
C ASP A 315 -13.46 6.94 28.65
N TRP A 316 -13.73 6.07 27.69
CA TRP A 316 -13.44 4.64 27.79
C TRP A 316 -12.66 4.13 26.59
N ASP A 317 -11.96 3.01 26.79
CA ASP A 317 -11.30 2.32 25.67
C ASP A 317 -12.35 1.67 24.76
N ASN A 318 -12.43 2.13 23.52
CA ASN A 318 -13.41 1.66 22.56
C ASN A 318 -13.21 0.20 22.16
N ALA A 319 -12.02 -0.36 22.35
CA ALA A 319 -11.74 -1.79 22.14
C ALA A 319 -12.41 -2.70 23.19
N ASP A 320 -12.78 -2.15 24.36
CA ASP A 320 -13.40 -2.91 25.42
C ASP A 320 -14.90 -3.14 25.22
N TYR A 321 -15.49 -2.58 24.17
CA TYR A 321 -16.91 -2.69 23.90
C TYR A 321 -17.23 -3.55 22.68
N ILE A 322 -18.32 -4.32 22.77
CA ILE A 322 -19.02 -4.93 21.65
C ILE A 322 -20.26 -4.09 21.37
N TYR A 323 -20.46 -3.74 20.11
CA TYR A 323 -21.60 -2.93 19.68
C TYR A 323 -22.62 -3.79 18.95
N TYR A 324 -23.89 -3.51 19.25
CA TYR A 324 -25.06 -4.07 18.56
C TYR A 324 -25.91 -2.89 18.08
N ALA A 325 -26.57 -3.05 16.95
CA ALA A 325 -27.52 -2.05 16.45
C ALA A 325 -28.87 -2.69 16.14
N TYR A 326 -29.91 -1.91 16.31
CA TYR A 326 -31.29 -2.35 16.15
C TYR A 326 -32.09 -1.30 15.39
N LEU A 327 -33.05 -1.77 14.57
CA LEU A 327 -34.11 -0.95 14.01
C LEU A 327 -35.42 -1.28 14.70
N GLU A 328 -36.18 -0.23 15.08
CA GLU A 328 -37.49 -0.36 15.71
C GLU A 328 -38.53 0.44 14.91
N GLY A 329 -39.52 -0.23 14.38
CA GLY A 329 -40.60 0.35 13.58
C GLY A 329 -41.67 -0.65 13.23
N ASN A 330 -42.89 -0.17 12.90
CA ASN A 330 -44.03 -1.01 12.55
C ASN A 330 -44.37 -2.07 13.65
N GLY A 331 -44.18 -1.73 14.92
CA GLY A 331 -44.39 -2.63 16.02
C GLY A 331 -43.40 -3.80 16.14
N LYS A 332 -42.28 -3.75 15.41
CA LYS A 332 -41.26 -4.78 15.36
C LYS A 332 -39.89 -4.22 15.65
N LYS A 333 -39.00 -5.11 16.14
CA LYS A 333 -37.60 -4.80 16.38
C LYS A 333 -36.71 -5.78 15.60
N TYR A 334 -35.69 -5.23 14.94
CA TYR A 334 -34.76 -5.98 14.13
C TYR A 334 -33.33 -5.76 14.64
N GLN A 335 -32.60 -6.84 14.86
CA GLN A 335 -31.17 -6.75 15.11
C GLN A 335 -30.43 -6.65 13.78
N LEU A 336 -29.57 -5.65 13.66
CA LEU A 336 -28.74 -5.44 12.49
C LEU A 336 -27.42 -6.24 12.60
N PRO A 337 -26.99 -6.93 11.55
CA PRO A 337 -25.70 -7.61 11.51
C PRO A 337 -24.59 -6.59 11.25
N VAL A 338 -24.42 -5.65 12.18
CA VAL A 338 -23.39 -4.61 12.06
C VAL A 338 -22.00 -5.19 12.13
N LYS A 339 -21.09 -4.64 11.31
CA LYS A 339 -19.68 -4.96 11.35
C LYS A 339 -18.91 -3.72 11.77
N ARG A 340 -17.84 -3.91 12.53
CA ARG A 340 -16.92 -2.85 12.87
C ARG A 340 -16.07 -2.47 11.65
N ARG A 341 -15.78 -1.19 11.54
CA ARG A 341 -14.80 -0.71 10.58
C ARG A 341 -13.87 0.33 11.19
N TYR A 342 -12.72 0.46 10.59
CA TYR A 342 -11.73 1.43 10.97
C TYR A 342 -12.11 2.83 10.49
N ARG A 343 -11.93 3.86 11.33
CA ARG A 343 -12.30 5.25 11.07
C ARG A 343 -11.19 6.20 11.51
N HIS A 344 -10.18 6.36 10.68
CA HIS A 344 -9.09 7.30 10.94
C HIS A 344 -9.55 8.75 11.06
N ASP A 345 -10.60 9.12 10.34
CA ASP A 345 -11.21 10.44 10.45
C ASP A 345 -11.77 10.67 11.85
N VAL A 346 -12.40 9.67 12.46
CA VAL A 346 -12.91 9.74 13.84
C VAL A 346 -11.77 9.80 14.84
N GLU A 347 -10.73 9.00 14.67
CA GLU A 347 -9.53 9.05 15.51
C GLU A 347 -8.87 10.44 15.48
N SER A 348 -8.81 11.07 14.32
CA SER A 348 -8.24 12.41 14.18
C SER A 348 -9.06 13.51 14.86
N ILE A 349 -10.39 13.34 14.92
CA ILE A 349 -11.31 14.26 15.59
C ILE A 349 -11.28 14.07 17.11
N TYR A 350 -11.28 12.81 17.56
CA TYR A 350 -11.36 12.45 18.99
C TYR A 350 -10.02 12.00 19.56
N ARG A 351 -8.95 12.74 19.31
CA ARG A 351 -7.56 12.40 19.67
C ARG A 351 -7.33 12.09 21.16
N ALA A 352 -8.16 12.62 22.03
CA ALA A 352 -8.09 12.38 23.49
C ALA A 352 -8.80 11.09 23.92
N GLN A 353 -9.51 10.41 23.00
CA GLN A 353 -10.24 9.19 23.30
C GLN A 353 -9.46 7.96 22.82
N ILE A 354 -9.50 6.89 23.59
CA ILE A 354 -8.71 5.67 23.31
C ILE A 354 -9.44 4.79 22.28
N ASN A 355 -8.71 4.35 21.24
CA ASN A 355 -9.18 3.41 20.22
C ASN A 355 -10.46 3.83 19.46
N THR A 356 -10.66 5.13 19.27
CA THR A 356 -11.79 5.65 18.48
C THR A 356 -11.70 5.31 16.99
N ALA A 357 -10.53 4.95 16.49
CA ALA A 357 -10.37 4.40 15.16
C ALA A 357 -11.22 3.14 14.92
N LEU A 358 -11.52 2.36 15.96
CA LEU A 358 -12.37 1.16 15.88
C LEU A 358 -13.88 1.45 16.03
N SER A 359 -14.30 2.69 15.88
CA SER A 359 -15.67 3.15 16.16
C SER A 359 -16.65 2.98 15.00
N GLY A 360 -16.21 2.72 13.79
CA GLY A 360 -17.09 2.56 12.64
C GLY A 360 -18.00 1.35 12.76
N LEU A 361 -19.30 1.56 12.48
CA LEU A 361 -20.31 0.50 12.37
C LEU A 361 -21.09 0.73 11.08
N SER A 362 -21.34 -0.33 10.33
CA SER A 362 -22.12 -0.21 9.11
C SER A 362 -22.83 -1.52 8.76
N VAL A 363 -23.88 -1.43 8.00
CA VAL A 363 -24.65 -2.57 7.50
C VAL A 363 -25.30 -2.22 6.17
N ARG A 364 -25.35 -3.19 5.27
CA ARG A 364 -26.07 -3.07 4.00
C ARG A 364 -27.14 -4.13 3.92
N LEU A 365 -28.39 -3.70 3.69
CA LEU A 365 -29.58 -4.54 3.61
C LEU A 365 -30.17 -4.49 2.19
N ALA A 366 -30.86 -5.55 1.77
CA ALA A 366 -31.69 -5.51 0.58
C ALA A 366 -32.81 -4.46 0.75
N SER A 367 -33.18 -3.72 -0.30
CA SER A 367 -34.25 -2.71 -0.23
C SER A 367 -35.60 -3.30 0.21
N GLY A 368 -35.86 -4.58 -0.09
CA GLY A 368 -37.07 -5.28 0.33
C GLY A 368 -36.99 -5.95 1.72
N ALA A 369 -35.87 -5.80 2.46
CA ALA A 369 -35.70 -6.45 3.77
C ALA A 369 -36.64 -5.89 4.86
N LEU A 370 -37.12 -4.65 4.67
CA LEU A 370 -38.00 -3.96 5.61
C LEU A 370 -39.31 -3.56 4.90
N LYS A 371 -40.41 -3.60 5.63
CA LYS A 371 -41.68 -3.07 5.16
C LYS A 371 -41.64 -1.54 5.10
N LYS A 372 -42.49 -0.95 4.26
CA LYS A 372 -42.69 0.50 4.20
C LYS A 372 -42.97 1.07 5.60
N GLY A 373 -42.28 2.14 5.96
CA GLY A 373 -42.45 2.79 7.26
C GLY A 373 -41.21 3.54 7.74
N GLU A 374 -41.30 4.06 8.95
CA GLU A 374 -40.20 4.74 9.64
C GLU A 374 -39.64 3.84 10.73
N TYR A 375 -38.29 3.79 10.82
CA TYR A 375 -37.58 2.96 11.77
C TYR A 375 -36.57 3.80 12.55
N SER A 376 -36.69 3.75 13.87
CA SER A 376 -35.71 4.33 14.81
C SER A 376 -34.50 3.44 14.92
N LEU A 377 -33.30 4.02 14.88
CA LEU A 377 -32.04 3.32 15.04
C LEU A 377 -31.60 3.39 16.50
N TRP A 378 -31.25 2.26 17.08
CA TRP A 378 -30.74 2.12 18.43
C TRP A 378 -29.40 1.42 18.42
N VAL A 379 -28.50 1.82 19.35
CA VAL A 379 -27.21 1.16 19.56
C VAL A 379 -27.08 0.72 21.02
N GLU A 380 -26.56 -0.49 21.19
CA GLU A 380 -26.14 -1.06 22.45
C GLU A 380 -24.62 -1.20 22.45
N ALA A 381 -23.97 -0.73 23.52
CA ALA A 381 -22.57 -0.97 23.79
C ALA A 381 -22.44 -1.84 25.03
N LYS A 382 -21.85 -3.04 24.89
CA LYS A 382 -21.66 -4.00 25.98
C LYS A 382 -20.19 -4.13 26.30
N SER A 383 -19.80 -3.83 27.52
CA SER A 383 -18.42 -4.00 27.98
C SER A 383 -17.98 -5.46 27.98
N ARG A 384 -16.75 -5.72 27.53
CA ARG A 384 -16.10 -7.04 27.59
C ARG A 384 -15.50 -7.34 28.95
N ILE A 385 -15.16 -6.29 29.70
CA ILE A 385 -14.44 -6.37 30.99
C ILE A 385 -15.32 -6.13 32.20
N SER A 386 -16.49 -5.51 32.01
CA SER A 386 -17.45 -5.22 33.07
C SER A 386 -18.84 -5.74 32.70
N ARG A 387 -19.79 -5.64 33.61
CA ARG A 387 -21.21 -5.96 33.30
C ARG A 387 -21.98 -4.77 32.72
N GLN A 388 -21.30 -3.69 32.38
CA GLN A 388 -21.93 -2.47 31.89
C GLN A 388 -22.51 -2.68 30.49
N VAL A 389 -23.73 -2.22 30.32
CA VAL A 389 -24.45 -2.18 29.04
C VAL A 389 -25.06 -0.81 28.90
N LEU A 390 -24.73 -0.11 27.82
CA LEU A 390 -25.18 1.23 27.50
C LEU A 390 -26.11 1.17 26.30
N TYR A 391 -27.19 1.93 26.32
CA TYR A 391 -28.14 2.03 25.21
C TYR A 391 -28.35 3.49 24.83
N ARG A 392 -28.43 3.77 23.54
CA ARG A 392 -28.80 5.08 23.04
C ARG A 392 -29.55 4.99 21.71
N LYS A 393 -30.56 5.83 21.56
CA LYS A 393 -31.23 6.05 20.29
C LYS A 393 -30.43 7.04 19.48
N ALA A 394 -30.20 6.75 18.19
CA ALA A 394 -29.60 7.70 17.27
C ALA A 394 -30.60 8.80 16.89
N ASP A 395 -30.07 9.99 16.58
CA ASP A 395 -30.89 11.12 16.14
C ASP A 395 -31.39 11.00 14.68
N ALA A 396 -31.12 9.85 14.04
CA ALA A 396 -31.48 9.57 12.67
C ALA A 396 -32.56 8.49 12.58
N VAL A 397 -33.45 8.60 11.60
CA VAL A 397 -34.57 7.68 11.33
C VAL A 397 -34.42 7.15 9.89
N LEU A 398 -34.53 5.83 9.73
CA LEU A 398 -34.60 5.20 8.41
C LEU A 398 -36.04 5.29 7.88
N LYS A 399 -36.22 5.89 6.71
CA LYS A 399 -37.48 5.89 5.99
C LYS A 399 -37.40 4.88 4.84
N VAL A 400 -38.36 3.95 4.83
CA VAL A 400 -38.52 2.93 3.79
C VAL A 400 -39.81 3.23 3.05
N ASP A 401 -39.72 3.59 1.76
CA ASP A 401 -40.84 3.95 0.88
C ASP A 401 -41.51 2.72 0.26
#